data_dae6b1ac75fbcd7e7e680e046e6d7918
#
_entry.id   dae6b1ac75fbcd7e7e680e046e6d7918
#
_cell.length_a   1.000
_cell.length_b   1.000
_cell.length_c   1.000
_cell.angle_alpha   90.00
_cell.angle_beta   90.00
_cell.angle_gamma   90.00
#
_symmetry.space_group_name_H-M   'P 1'
#
loop_
_entity.id
_entity.type
_entity.pdbx_description
1 polymer ?
#
loop_
_entity_poly.entity_id
_entity_poly.type
_entity_poly.pdbx_seq_one_letter_code
_entity_poly.pdbx_strand_id
1 'polypeptide(L)'
;MQKKFSVGPIILSVVLFFIGCSEKSVAPGLTISPEKPEPGASVTFSYVPVDKNLHTRDQFTLYVYLFSKELKRVTPINLTKSGQKWTASYLIDKDAFGLAAKVKLDEKNEDTNNGQGYFFPLYNASGQIIPGYKAGLALAYTSWGQLIGVDQDLKKALQLTEEDFELNPAIKKDFVNSYLRLLQYRSLKTEGSEEKLQAFLDEVSNLPEIDDSALITIYSYYAELGNQEKAMAIYQQAQKNPTGDFFQVQALMQSRGIQDPKSRLDFLSRFKEEFPDSKYIDSIVSMMAQSLIQENKLEEAQSFLENNRGQAQPYYFYVIASQAAQNEAQIDLAIRAIDQGQSLAQEQLRQPDKFKPTYYTEEEWRQELEKNLLPMCLGLKGQLLIKRGQEGEALPLLK
;
A
#
# COMPACT_ATOMS: atom_id res chain seq x y z
N MET A 1 87.45 46.81 22.84
CA MET A 1 86.02 46.91 22.38
C MET A 1 85.26 45.63 22.72
N GLN A 2 84.56 45.61 23.87
CA GLN A 2 83.81 44.52 24.32
C GLN A 2 82.33 44.78 24.00
N LYS A 3 81.69 43.94 23.13
CA LYS A 3 80.24 43.96 22.91
C LYS A 3 79.54 43.05 23.93
N LYS A 4 78.74 43.67 24.78
CA LYS A 4 77.80 42.95 25.69
C LYS A 4 76.64 42.46 24.90
N PHE A 5 76.37 41.11 24.93
CA PHE A 5 75.12 40.49 24.49
C PHE A 5 74.15 40.51 25.66
N SER A 6 72.99 41.15 25.44
CA SER A 6 71.88 41.14 26.34
C SER A 6 70.94 39.96 25.95
N VAL A 7 70.76 39.02 26.87
CA VAL A 7 69.81 37.92 26.69
C VAL A 7 68.45 38.34 27.33
N GLY A 8 67.47 38.62 26.51
CA GLY A 8 66.10 38.88 26.96
C GLY A 8 65.32 37.54 27.19
N PRO A 9 64.47 37.52 28.20
CA PRO A 9 63.67 36.29 28.49
C PRO A 9 62.61 36.10 27.41
N ILE A 10 62.59 34.88 26.80
CA ILE A 10 61.51 34.39 25.93
C ILE A 10 60.37 33.94 26.83
N ILE A 11 59.25 34.72 26.84
CA ILE A 11 57.99 34.33 27.46
C ILE A 11 57.29 33.39 26.49
N LEU A 12 57.27 32.09 26.84
CA LEU A 12 56.56 31.06 26.08
C LEU A 12 55.08 31.15 26.47
N SER A 13 54.29 31.88 25.67
CA SER A 13 52.83 31.93 25.82
C SER A 13 52.24 30.62 25.31
N VAL A 14 51.85 29.73 26.24
CA VAL A 14 51.06 28.54 25.94
C VAL A 14 49.60 28.98 25.64
N VAL A 15 49.25 29.07 24.39
CA VAL A 15 47.86 29.28 23.95
C VAL A 15 47.14 27.91 24.06
N LEU A 16 46.38 27.71 25.14
CA LEU A 16 45.45 26.62 25.28
C LEU A 16 44.27 26.85 24.32
N PHE A 17 44.30 26.18 23.17
CA PHE A 17 43.11 26.01 22.33
C PHE A 17 42.12 25.14 23.05
N PHE A 18 41.15 25.73 23.72
CA PHE A 18 39.90 25.05 24.07
C PHE A 18 39.18 24.76 22.75
N ILE A 19 39.33 23.53 22.19
CA ILE A 19 38.45 23.01 21.20
C ILE A 19 37.11 22.70 21.94
N GLY A 20 36.28 23.72 22.06
CA GLY A 20 34.91 23.55 22.45
C GLY A 20 34.22 22.73 21.34
N CYS A 21 34.07 21.43 21.55
CA CYS A 21 33.04 20.66 20.81
C CYS A 21 31.68 21.27 21.15
N SER A 22 31.26 22.29 20.41
CA SER A 22 29.84 22.64 20.40
C SER A 22 29.13 21.44 19.77
N GLU A 23 28.44 20.64 20.58
CA GLU A 23 27.48 19.68 20.06
C GLU A 23 26.53 20.47 19.15
N LYS A 24 26.68 20.29 17.85
CA LYS A 24 25.70 20.82 16.91
C LYS A 24 24.36 20.22 17.30
N SER A 25 23.40 21.06 17.71
CA SER A 25 22.05 20.64 17.99
C SER A 25 21.52 19.90 16.78
N VAL A 26 21.21 18.61 16.96
CA VAL A 26 20.66 17.79 15.88
C VAL A 26 19.22 18.27 15.64
N ALA A 27 18.90 18.62 14.40
CA ALA A 27 17.56 19.07 14.04
C ALA A 27 16.52 17.94 14.31
N PRO A 28 15.35 18.28 14.86
CA PRO A 28 14.26 17.31 15.03
C PRO A 28 13.78 16.73 13.70
N GLY A 29 13.23 15.51 13.75
CA GLY A 29 12.70 14.80 12.61
C GLY A 29 13.50 13.57 12.21
N LEU A 30 13.11 12.96 11.11
CA LEU A 30 13.73 11.77 10.54
C LEU A 30 14.65 12.15 9.38
N THR A 31 15.87 11.66 9.41
CA THR A 31 16.89 11.86 8.36
C THR A 31 17.46 10.53 7.90
N ILE A 32 18.11 10.52 6.73
CA ILE A 32 18.75 9.34 6.13
C ILE A 32 20.22 9.65 5.79
N SER A 33 21.09 8.67 5.95
CA SER A 33 22.49 8.77 5.55
C SER A 33 22.90 7.50 4.77
N PRO A 34 23.56 7.63 3.61
CA PRO A 34 23.95 8.88 2.95
C PRO A 34 22.73 9.71 2.50
N GLU A 35 22.89 11.03 2.32
CA GLU A 35 21.82 11.94 1.88
C GLU A 35 21.32 11.65 0.46
N LYS A 36 22.13 10.99 -0.34
CA LYS A 36 21.82 10.52 -1.69
C LYS A 36 21.94 9.02 -1.78
N PRO A 37 20.98 8.28 -1.20
CA PRO A 37 21.03 6.82 -1.23
C PRO A 37 20.72 6.29 -2.64
N GLU A 38 21.37 5.17 -2.98
CA GLU A 38 21.14 4.46 -4.23
C GLU A 38 20.26 3.22 -3.98
N PRO A 39 19.51 2.73 -4.99
CA PRO A 39 18.86 1.42 -4.93
C PRO A 39 19.86 0.31 -4.64
N GLY A 40 19.55 -0.60 -3.74
CA GLY A 40 20.44 -1.68 -3.30
C GLY A 40 21.49 -1.28 -2.26
N ALA A 41 21.54 0.00 -1.87
CA ALA A 41 22.47 0.47 -0.84
C ALA A 41 21.94 0.26 0.59
N SER A 42 22.87 0.14 1.53
CA SER A 42 22.54 0.21 2.96
C SER A 42 22.54 1.67 3.42
N VAL A 43 21.51 2.04 4.17
CA VAL A 43 21.32 3.38 4.73
C VAL A 43 21.15 3.34 6.23
N THR A 44 21.42 4.47 6.88
CA THR A 44 21.13 4.66 8.31
C THR A 44 20.06 5.73 8.45
N PHE A 45 18.93 5.37 9.02
CA PHE A 45 17.94 6.33 9.49
C PHE A 45 18.36 6.89 10.85
N SER A 46 18.15 8.19 11.04
CA SER A 46 18.38 8.88 12.30
C SER A 46 17.15 9.73 12.64
N TYR A 47 16.61 9.52 13.83
CA TYR A 47 15.42 10.22 14.30
C TYR A 47 15.69 11.01 15.57
N VAL A 48 15.16 12.23 15.65
CA VAL A 48 15.16 13.06 16.84
C VAL A 48 13.72 13.53 17.08
N PRO A 49 13.06 13.11 18.17
CA PRO A 49 11.71 13.56 18.47
C PRO A 49 11.64 15.08 18.65
N VAL A 50 10.55 15.70 18.13
CA VAL A 50 10.23 17.11 18.38
C VAL A 50 9.88 17.32 19.85
N ASP A 51 9.10 16.42 20.45
CA ASP A 51 8.73 16.45 21.86
C ASP A 51 9.89 15.96 22.72
N LYS A 52 10.41 16.85 23.56
CA LYS A 52 11.51 16.56 24.50
C LYS A 52 11.16 15.48 25.53
N ASN A 53 9.89 15.30 25.87
CA ASN A 53 9.45 14.24 26.80
C ASN A 53 9.75 12.85 26.24
N LEU A 54 9.79 12.69 24.93
CA LEU A 54 10.11 11.44 24.26
C LEU A 54 11.60 11.10 24.27
N HIS A 55 12.48 12.05 24.65
CA HIS A 55 13.93 11.82 24.73
C HIS A 55 14.34 10.83 25.82
N THR A 56 13.45 10.48 26.73
CA THR A 56 13.69 9.47 27.77
C THR A 56 13.44 8.03 27.27
N ARG A 57 12.85 7.83 26.09
CA ARG A 57 12.57 6.52 25.53
C ARG A 57 13.84 5.83 25.04
N ASP A 58 13.90 4.52 25.13
CA ASP A 58 15.02 3.73 24.67
C ASP A 58 14.92 3.40 23.17
N GLN A 59 13.70 3.25 22.65
CA GLN A 59 13.46 2.88 21.25
C GLN A 59 12.18 3.48 20.68
N PHE A 60 12.13 3.57 19.34
CA PHE A 60 10.94 3.85 18.54
C PHE A 60 10.82 2.80 17.43
N THR A 61 9.63 2.63 16.88
CA THR A 61 9.44 1.82 15.67
C THR A 61 9.33 2.75 14.46
N LEU A 62 10.22 2.57 13.49
CA LEU A 62 10.19 3.22 12.19
C LEU A 62 9.48 2.30 11.21
N TYR A 63 8.44 2.76 10.55
CA TYR A 63 7.84 2.08 9.41
C TYR A 63 8.41 2.65 8.13
N VAL A 64 9.13 1.82 7.37
CA VAL A 64 9.68 2.19 6.07
C VAL A 64 8.82 1.58 4.98
N TYR A 65 8.25 2.43 4.15
CA TYR A 65 7.45 2.08 2.98
C TYR A 65 8.31 2.18 1.74
N LEU A 66 8.51 1.06 1.07
CA LEU A 66 9.21 1.01 -0.18
C LEU A 66 8.20 1.12 -1.33
N PHE A 67 8.43 2.03 -2.27
CA PHE A 67 7.59 2.19 -3.44
C PHE A 67 8.39 2.22 -4.75
N SER A 68 7.72 1.81 -5.80
CA SER A 68 8.15 1.92 -7.21
C SER A 68 6.98 2.48 -8.03
N LYS A 69 6.56 1.82 -9.11
CA LYS A 69 5.29 2.10 -9.80
C LYS A 69 4.04 1.80 -8.95
N GLU A 70 4.23 1.19 -7.80
CA GLU A 70 3.22 0.88 -6.79
C GLU A 70 3.86 0.86 -5.39
N LEU A 71 3.04 0.86 -4.35
CA LEU A 71 3.51 0.60 -2.99
C LEU A 71 3.82 -0.89 -2.87
N LYS A 72 5.10 -1.25 -2.63
CA LYS A 72 5.54 -2.65 -2.61
C LYS A 72 5.37 -3.31 -1.26
N ARG A 73 5.89 -2.67 -0.21
CA ARG A 73 5.85 -3.24 1.14
C ARG A 73 6.13 -2.20 2.20
N VAL A 74 5.77 -2.54 3.43
CA VAL A 74 6.20 -1.86 4.65
C VAL A 74 7.15 -2.76 5.43
N THR A 75 8.18 -2.16 6.01
CA THR A 75 9.14 -2.84 6.89
C THR A 75 9.22 -2.10 8.22
N PRO A 76 8.79 -2.70 9.33
CA PRO A 76 8.99 -2.13 10.66
C PRO A 76 10.45 -2.33 11.10
N ILE A 77 11.08 -1.28 11.65
CA ILE A 77 12.46 -1.29 12.10
C ILE A 77 12.55 -0.64 13.46
N ASN A 78 13.23 -1.26 14.40
CA ASN A 78 13.47 -0.65 15.70
C ASN A 78 14.63 0.34 15.61
N LEU A 79 14.32 1.60 15.88
CA LEU A 79 15.31 2.65 16.09
C LEU A 79 15.80 2.56 17.54
N THR A 80 17.09 2.38 17.74
CA THR A 80 17.72 2.30 19.07
C THR A 80 18.48 3.58 19.39
N LYS A 81 18.49 3.96 20.66
CA LYS A 81 19.12 5.21 21.12
C LYS A 81 20.63 5.18 20.90
N SER A 82 21.15 6.23 20.29
CA SER A 82 22.56 6.46 20.04
C SER A 82 22.90 7.94 20.32
N GLY A 83 23.32 8.24 21.55
CA GLY A 83 23.51 9.61 22.01
C GLY A 83 22.21 10.41 22.10
N GLN A 84 22.08 11.48 21.33
CA GLN A 84 20.87 12.33 21.28
C GLN A 84 19.87 11.94 20.19
N LYS A 85 20.12 10.87 19.45
CA LYS A 85 19.29 10.40 18.35
C LYS A 85 19.02 8.89 18.45
N TRP A 86 18.01 8.43 17.71
CA TRP A 86 17.68 7.01 17.53
C TRP A 86 18.01 6.60 16.12
N THR A 87 18.68 5.47 15.96
CA THR A 87 19.21 5.05 14.65
C THR A 87 18.86 3.61 14.33
N ALA A 88 18.73 3.32 13.04
CA ALA A 88 18.66 1.97 12.51
C ALA A 88 19.23 1.91 11.08
N SER A 89 19.76 0.74 10.71
CA SER A 89 20.21 0.48 9.35
C SER A 89 19.11 -0.20 8.54
N TYR A 90 19.05 0.10 7.24
CA TYR A 90 18.11 -0.50 6.31
C TYR A 90 18.77 -0.74 4.95
N LEU A 91 18.51 -1.93 4.36
CA LEU A 91 18.96 -2.27 3.01
C LEU A 91 17.83 -1.96 2.03
N ILE A 92 18.08 -1.05 1.10
CA ILE A 92 17.12 -0.65 0.07
C ILE A 92 17.07 -1.72 -1.03
N ASP A 93 15.88 -2.05 -1.52
CA ASP A 93 15.74 -2.94 -2.67
C ASP A 93 16.23 -2.27 -3.95
N LYS A 94 16.76 -3.10 -4.85
CA LYS A 94 17.34 -2.64 -6.13
C LYS A 94 16.32 -2.05 -7.11
N ASP A 95 15.05 -2.41 -6.96
CA ASP A 95 13.94 -1.96 -7.82
C ASP A 95 13.07 -0.88 -7.17
N ALA A 96 13.52 -0.31 -6.07
CA ALA A 96 12.87 0.82 -5.42
C ALA A 96 13.09 2.12 -6.20
N PHE A 97 12.04 2.96 -6.27
CA PHE A 97 12.14 4.32 -6.78
C PHE A 97 12.28 5.33 -5.63
N GLY A 98 11.78 5.00 -4.46
CA GLY A 98 11.86 5.85 -3.29
C GLY A 98 11.42 5.16 -2.02
N LEU A 99 11.64 5.85 -0.92
CA LEU A 99 11.20 5.44 0.41
C LEU A 99 10.27 6.51 0.99
N ALA A 100 9.25 6.06 1.70
CA ALA A 100 8.47 6.89 2.60
C ALA A 100 8.55 6.31 4.00
N ALA A 101 8.32 7.13 5.03
CA ALA A 101 8.42 6.65 6.39
C ALA A 101 7.50 7.41 7.35
N LYS A 102 7.17 6.76 8.46
CA LYS A 102 6.60 7.35 9.66
C LYS A 102 7.25 6.73 10.89
N VAL A 103 7.22 7.43 12.02
CA VAL A 103 7.74 6.92 13.28
C VAL A 103 6.59 6.72 14.26
N LYS A 104 6.42 5.51 14.77
CA LYS A 104 5.45 5.21 15.82
C LYS A 104 5.98 5.71 17.16
N LEU A 105 5.28 6.68 17.74
CA LEU A 105 5.64 7.27 19.01
C LEU A 105 5.08 6.47 20.20
N ASP A 106 3.86 5.98 20.06
CA ASP A 106 3.19 5.09 21.02
C ASP A 106 2.05 4.33 20.33
N GLU A 107 1.13 3.71 21.08
CA GLU A 107 0.02 2.94 20.52
C GLU A 107 -0.96 3.77 19.67
N LYS A 108 -1.04 5.08 19.91
CA LYS A 108 -2.03 5.97 19.28
C LYS A 108 -1.41 7.10 18.46
N ASN A 109 -0.14 7.41 18.69
CA ASN A 109 0.51 8.57 18.11
C ASN A 109 1.65 8.18 17.20
N GLU A 110 1.71 8.84 16.05
CA GLU A 110 2.74 8.67 15.04
C GLU A 110 3.32 10.04 14.65
N ASP A 111 4.61 10.09 14.35
CA ASP A 111 5.24 11.24 13.70
C ASP A 111 5.24 11.00 12.18
N THR A 112 4.45 11.80 11.50
CA THR A 112 4.27 11.80 10.05
C THR A 112 4.79 13.08 9.41
N ASN A 113 5.73 13.78 10.07
CA ASN A 113 6.22 15.09 9.63
C ASN A 113 5.10 16.12 9.49
N ASN A 114 4.25 16.24 10.50
CA ASN A 114 3.09 17.13 10.50
C ASN A 114 2.12 16.89 9.31
N GLY A 115 1.91 15.63 8.93
CA GLY A 115 1.03 15.27 7.82
C GLY A 115 1.64 15.46 6.43
N GLN A 116 2.93 15.78 6.35
CA GLN A 116 3.63 15.92 5.06
C GLN A 116 4.31 14.62 4.61
N GLY A 117 4.45 13.64 5.51
CA GLY A 117 5.23 12.43 5.30
C GLY A 117 6.74 12.67 5.32
N TYR A 118 7.50 11.62 5.58
CA TYR A 118 8.94 11.59 5.36
C TYR A 118 9.20 10.87 4.05
N PHE A 119 9.71 11.58 3.04
CA PHE A 119 10.01 11.03 1.72
C PHE A 119 11.49 11.14 1.40
N PHE A 120 12.06 10.04 0.91
CA PHE A 120 13.47 9.96 0.58
C PHE A 120 13.64 9.50 -0.88
N PRO A 121 14.07 10.42 -1.77
CA PRO A 121 14.39 10.06 -3.15
C PRO A 121 15.62 9.13 -3.19
N LEU A 122 15.65 8.27 -4.19
CA LEU A 122 16.82 7.49 -4.52
C LEU A 122 17.56 8.13 -5.69
N TYR A 123 18.85 7.89 -5.75
CA TYR A 123 19.75 8.53 -6.70
C TYR A 123 20.49 7.48 -7.52
N ASN A 124 20.84 7.83 -8.74
CA ASN A 124 21.76 7.06 -9.56
C ASN A 124 23.23 7.38 -9.20
N ALA A 125 24.18 6.66 -9.78
CA ALA A 125 25.61 6.87 -9.56
C ALA A 125 26.11 8.27 -9.96
N SER A 126 25.35 9.02 -10.76
CA SER A 126 25.65 10.42 -11.11
C SER A 126 25.09 11.41 -10.08
N GLY A 127 24.40 10.95 -9.03
CA GLY A 127 23.80 11.78 -8.01
C GLY A 127 22.52 12.50 -8.44
N GLN A 128 21.88 12.04 -9.52
CA GLN A 128 20.57 12.50 -9.99
C GLN A 128 19.47 11.60 -9.40
N ILE A 129 18.31 12.18 -9.11
CA ILE A 129 17.13 11.41 -8.69
C ILE A 129 16.77 10.43 -9.80
N ILE A 130 16.52 9.17 -9.45
CA ILE A 130 16.19 8.13 -10.42
C ILE A 130 14.83 8.41 -11.09
N PRO A 131 14.67 8.07 -12.38
CA PRO A 131 13.39 8.17 -13.08
C PRO A 131 12.30 7.36 -12.37
N GLY A 132 11.09 7.92 -12.31
CA GLY A 132 9.95 7.27 -11.67
C GLY A 132 9.74 7.64 -10.21
N TYR A 133 10.68 8.32 -9.55
CA TYR A 133 10.51 8.74 -8.16
C TYR A 133 9.31 9.68 -7.97
N LYS A 134 9.20 10.74 -8.79
CA LYS A 134 8.11 11.70 -8.65
C LYS A 134 6.75 11.10 -9.01
N ALA A 135 6.69 10.29 -10.05
CA ALA A 135 5.47 9.57 -10.45
C ALA A 135 5.06 8.51 -9.39
N GLY A 136 6.01 7.81 -8.79
CA GLY A 136 5.75 6.90 -7.66
C GLY A 136 5.30 7.64 -6.41
N LEU A 137 5.91 8.80 -6.09
CA LEU A 137 5.49 9.67 -5.00
C LEU A 137 4.08 10.23 -5.22
N ALA A 138 3.68 10.52 -6.47
CA ALA A 138 2.34 10.96 -6.81
C ALA A 138 1.25 9.99 -6.34
N LEU A 139 1.54 8.69 -6.29
CA LEU A 139 0.62 7.69 -5.78
C LEU A 139 0.31 7.85 -4.28
N ALA A 140 1.22 8.43 -3.48
CA ALA A 140 0.93 8.76 -2.09
C ALA A 140 -0.19 9.80 -1.99
N TYR A 141 -0.24 10.76 -2.91
CA TYR A 141 -1.29 11.78 -2.94
C TYR A 141 -2.61 11.30 -3.56
N THR A 142 -2.69 10.07 -4.05
CA THR A 142 -3.90 9.48 -4.65
C THR A 142 -4.45 8.28 -3.90
N SER A 143 -3.61 7.41 -3.34
CA SER A 143 -4.03 6.10 -2.85
C SER A 143 -3.49 5.73 -1.47
N TRP A 144 -2.17 5.64 -1.28
CA TRP A 144 -1.61 5.06 -0.06
C TRP A 144 -1.07 6.08 0.96
N GLY A 145 -1.19 7.38 0.69
CA GLY A 145 -0.65 8.43 1.57
C GLY A 145 -1.20 8.41 2.99
N GLN A 146 -2.44 7.98 3.18
CA GLN A 146 -3.04 7.85 4.52
C GLN A 146 -2.26 6.88 5.43
N LEU A 147 -1.57 5.88 4.85
CA LEU A 147 -0.72 4.97 5.63
C LEU A 147 0.44 5.69 6.33
N ILE A 148 0.84 6.85 5.82
CA ILE A 148 1.92 7.69 6.35
C ILE A 148 1.43 9.07 6.80
N GLY A 149 0.12 9.23 6.97
CA GLY A 149 -0.51 10.46 7.45
C GLY A 149 -0.54 11.59 6.43
N VAL A 150 -0.47 11.30 5.13
CA VAL A 150 -0.54 12.29 4.05
C VAL A 150 -1.93 12.34 3.44
N ASP A 151 -2.49 13.54 3.36
CA ASP A 151 -3.80 13.75 2.76
C ASP A 151 -3.76 13.66 1.23
N GLN A 152 -4.91 13.32 0.64
CA GLN A 152 -5.08 13.28 -0.80
C GLN A 152 -4.92 14.67 -1.41
N ASP A 153 -4.06 14.79 -2.43
CA ASP A 153 -3.89 16.00 -3.25
C ASP A 153 -3.71 15.62 -4.73
N LEU A 154 -4.83 15.55 -5.44
CA LEU A 154 -4.84 15.13 -6.85
C LEU A 154 -4.11 16.11 -7.78
N LYS A 155 -4.08 17.41 -7.46
CA LYS A 155 -3.36 18.41 -8.28
C LYS A 155 -1.86 18.20 -8.16
N LYS A 156 -1.37 18.01 -6.93
CA LYS A 156 0.04 17.72 -6.67
C LYS A 156 0.45 16.38 -7.29
N ALA A 157 -0.42 15.36 -7.22
CA ALA A 157 -0.18 14.07 -7.86
C ALA A 157 -0.01 14.23 -9.38
N LEU A 158 -0.91 14.98 -10.04
CA LEU A 158 -0.82 15.22 -11.47
C LEU A 158 0.47 15.97 -11.83
N GLN A 159 0.78 17.06 -11.12
CA GLN A 159 1.99 17.84 -11.33
C GLN A 159 3.26 16.98 -11.22
N LEU A 160 3.39 16.19 -10.14
CA LEU A 160 4.56 15.33 -9.92
C LEU A 160 4.73 14.30 -11.03
N THR A 161 3.63 13.71 -11.48
CA THR A 161 3.66 12.71 -12.56
C THR A 161 4.12 13.36 -13.87
N GLU A 162 3.57 14.53 -14.24
CA GLU A 162 3.91 15.23 -15.45
C GLU A 162 5.36 15.73 -15.46
N GLU A 163 5.84 16.28 -14.34
CA GLU A 163 7.23 16.67 -14.19
C GLU A 163 8.20 15.50 -14.38
N ASP A 164 7.86 14.30 -13.92
CA ASP A 164 8.70 13.12 -14.12
C ASP A 164 8.66 12.64 -15.58
N PHE A 165 7.49 12.69 -16.21
CA PHE A 165 7.30 12.34 -17.62
C PHE A 165 8.04 13.27 -18.60
N GLU A 166 8.09 14.58 -18.28
CA GLU A 166 8.86 15.56 -19.06
C GLU A 166 10.37 15.28 -19.00
N LEU A 167 10.87 14.97 -17.79
CA LEU A 167 12.28 14.67 -17.59
C LEU A 167 12.68 13.29 -18.09
N ASN A 168 11.77 12.30 -18.00
CA ASN A 168 12.03 10.91 -18.24
C ASN A 168 10.90 10.24 -19.04
N PRO A 169 10.71 10.53 -20.33
CA PRO A 169 9.56 10.03 -21.10
C PRO A 169 9.41 8.50 -21.11
N ALA A 170 10.51 7.77 -20.99
CA ALA A 170 10.52 6.30 -21.01
C ALA A 170 9.74 5.64 -19.87
N ILE A 171 9.54 6.35 -18.72
CA ILE A 171 8.80 5.80 -17.57
C ILE A 171 7.29 5.83 -17.76
N LYS A 172 6.76 6.52 -18.77
CA LYS A 172 5.32 6.61 -19.04
C LYS A 172 4.67 5.24 -19.08
N LYS A 173 5.36 4.24 -19.66
CA LYS A 173 4.89 2.85 -19.72
C LYS A 173 4.59 2.23 -18.35
N ASP A 174 5.33 2.62 -17.31
CA ASP A 174 5.20 2.07 -15.97
C ASP A 174 4.05 2.72 -15.16
N PHE A 175 3.58 3.90 -15.60
CA PHE A 175 2.57 4.69 -14.91
C PHE A 175 1.30 4.92 -15.72
N VAL A 176 1.06 4.16 -16.79
CA VAL A 176 -0.12 4.28 -17.66
C VAL A 176 -1.41 4.29 -16.85
N ASN A 177 -1.62 3.26 -16.03
CA ASN A 177 -2.85 3.08 -15.27
C ASN A 177 -3.10 4.22 -14.27
N SER A 178 -2.08 4.64 -13.53
CA SER A 178 -2.19 5.70 -12.54
C SER A 178 -2.41 7.07 -13.18
N TYR A 179 -1.72 7.37 -14.27
CA TYR A 179 -1.87 8.65 -14.96
C TYR A 179 -3.22 8.77 -15.68
N LEU A 180 -3.67 7.74 -16.38
CA LEU A 180 -5.01 7.72 -16.98
C LEU A 180 -6.10 7.89 -15.93
N ARG A 181 -5.96 7.26 -14.75
CA ARG A 181 -6.88 7.48 -13.62
C ARG A 181 -6.86 8.95 -13.15
N LEU A 182 -5.68 9.59 -13.04
CA LEU A 182 -5.56 11.00 -12.68
C LEU A 182 -6.31 11.88 -13.68
N LEU A 183 -6.13 11.67 -14.98
CA LEU A 183 -6.81 12.45 -16.04
C LEU A 183 -8.33 12.29 -16.01
N GLN A 184 -8.87 11.22 -15.42
CA GLN A 184 -10.32 11.00 -15.30
C GLN A 184 -10.95 11.70 -14.09
N TYR A 185 -10.19 12.09 -13.09
CA TYR A 185 -10.80 12.77 -11.93
C TYR A 185 -11.50 14.05 -12.38
N ARG A 186 -12.81 14.13 -12.08
CA ARG A 186 -13.65 15.28 -12.47
C ARG A 186 -13.09 16.61 -11.97
N SER A 187 -12.47 16.62 -10.80
CA SER A 187 -11.86 17.81 -10.19
C SER A 187 -10.61 18.32 -10.91
N LEU A 188 -10.02 17.50 -11.79
CA LEU A 188 -8.84 17.84 -12.59
C LEU A 188 -9.16 18.13 -14.05
N LYS A 189 -10.41 17.88 -14.49
CA LYS A 189 -10.83 18.13 -15.87
C LYS A 189 -10.83 19.64 -16.17
N THR A 190 -10.12 19.99 -17.24
CA THR A 190 -10.05 21.35 -17.82
C THR A 190 -10.35 21.27 -19.31
N GLU A 191 -10.47 22.42 -19.97
CA GLU A 191 -10.48 22.46 -21.43
C GLU A 191 -9.21 21.79 -21.99
N GLY A 192 -9.36 20.93 -22.99
CA GLY A 192 -8.25 20.15 -23.57
C GLY A 192 -7.88 18.86 -22.82
N SER A 193 -8.62 18.48 -21.78
CA SER A 193 -8.32 17.24 -21.03
C SER A 193 -8.55 15.97 -21.86
N GLU A 194 -9.51 15.99 -22.78
CA GLU A 194 -9.80 14.85 -23.66
C GLU A 194 -8.73 14.68 -24.73
N GLU A 195 -8.27 15.80 -25.32
CA GLU A 195 -7.15 15.80 -26.27
C GLU A 195 -5.86 15.32 -25.60
N LYS A 196 -5.61 15.75 -24.35
CA LYS A 196 -4.45 15.30 -23.56
C LYS A 196 -4.51 13.80 -23.29
N LEU A 197 -5.68 13.28 -22.93
CA LEU A 197 -5.93 11.86 -22.74
C LEU A 197 -5.65 11.08 -24.04
N GLN A 198 -6.21 11.52 -25.15
CA GLN A 198 -6.03 10.86 -26.45
C GLN A 198 -4.58 10.89 -26.89
N ALA A 199 -3.89 12.03 -26.76
CA ALA A 199 -2.48 12.15 -27.10
C ALA A 199 -1.60 11.21 -26.26
N PHE A 200 -1.88 11.08 -24.96
CA PHE A 200 -1.17 10.15 -24.11
C PHE A 200 -1.42 8.70 -24.48
N LEU A 201 -2.67 8.31 -24.77
CA LEU A 201 -3.01 6.96 -25.24
C LEU A 201 -2.26 6.62 -26.53
N ASP A 202 -2.23 7.56 -27.49
CA ASP A 202 -1.55 7.38 -28.77
C ASP A 202 -0.01 7.25 -28.60
N GLU A 203 0.56 8.00 -27.65
CA GLU A 203 1.97 7.91 -27.32
C GLU A 203 2.32 6.55 -26.71
N VAL A 204 1.61 6.19 -25.61
CA VAL A 204 1.97 4.99 -24.84
C VAL A 204 1.66 3.70 -25.59
N SER A 205 0.62 3.65 -26.44
CA SER A 205 0.30 2.47 -27.24
C SER A 205 1.41 2.07 -28.21
N ASN A 206 2.32 3.00 -28.54
CA ASN A 206 3.46 2.77 -29.42
C ASN A 206 4.79 2.50 -28.68
N LEU A 207 4.78 2.56 -27.34
CA LEU A 207 5.99 2.28 -26.57
C LEU A 207 6.32 0.78 -26.57
N PRO A 208 7.59 0.39 -26.61
CA PRO A 208 7.99 -1.01 -26.45
C PRO A 208 7.75 -1.48 -25.00
N GLU A 209 7.48 -2.76 -24.84
CA GLU A 209 7.43 -3.42 -23.52
C GLU A 209 6.39 -2.83 -22.55
N ILE A 210 5.20 -2.47 -23.05
CA ILE A 210 4.07 -2.13 -22.18
C ILE A 210 3.62 -3.40 -21.46
N ASP A 211 3.40 -3.32 -20.15
CA ASP A 211 2.88 -4.46 -19.42
C ASP A 211 1.39 -4.74 -19.74
N ASP A 212 0.99 -5.99 -19.55
CA ASP A 212 -0.37 -6.45 -19.88
C ASP A 212 -1.47 -5.69 -19.10
N SER A 213 -1.17 -5.21 -17.88
CA SER A 213 -2.13 -4.44 -17.09
C SER A 213 -2.38 -3.06 -17.69
N ALA A 214 -1.38 -2.47 -18.31
CA ALA A 214 -1.54 -1.22 -19.06
C ALA A 214 -2.25 -1.46 -20.40
N LEU A 215 -1.97 -2.57 -21.10
CA LEU A 215 -2.66 -2.90 -22.35
C LEU A 215 -4.17 -3.01 -22.17
N ILE A 216 -4.66 -3.66 -21.08
CA ILE A 216 -6.13 -3.75 -20.85
C ILE A 216 -6.73 -2.38 -20.61
N THR A 217 -6.03 -1.49 -19.93
CA THR A 217 -6.49 -0.13 -19.68
C THR A 217 -6.56 0.66 -20.99
N ILE A 218 -5.51 0.65 -21.81
CA ILE A 218 -5.47 1.32 -23.11
C ILE A 218 -6.58 0.78 -24.02
N TYR A 219 -6.75 -0.54 -24.09
CA TYR A 219 -7.82 -1.19 -24.84
C TYR A 219 -9.19 -0.67 -24.43
N SER A 220 -9.48 -0.64 -23.12
CA SER A 220 -10.77 -0.19 -22.59
C SER A 220 -11.07 1.25 -22.97
N TYR A 221 -10.07 2.14 -22.88
CA TYR A 221 -10.24 3.54 -23.29
C TYR A 221 -10.51 3.70 -24.78
N TYR A 222 -9.78 3.02 -25.66
CA TYR A 222 -10.06 3.08 -27.08
C TYR A 222 -11.46 2.53 -27.41
N ALA A 223 -11.88 1.47 -26.73
CA ALA A 223 -13.24 0.93 -26.90
C ALA A 223 -14.32 1.93 -26.43
N GLU A 224 -14.14 2.61 -25.29
CA GLU A 224 -15.04 3.64 -24.78
C GLU A 224 -15.11 4.87 -25.69
N LEU A 225 -13.99 5.26 -26.29
CA LEU A 225 -13.92 6.35 -27.28
C LEU A 225 -14.47 5.94 -28.67
N GLY A 226 -14.93 4.68 -28.85
CA GLY A 226 -15.43 4.16 -30.12
C GLY A 226 -14.35 3.89 -31.16
N ASN A 227 -13.06 3.96 -30.80
CA ASN A 227 -11.95 3.71 -31.71
C ASN A 227 -11.64 2.22 -31.80
N GLN A 228 -12.49 1.49 -32.53
CA GLN A 228 -12.41 0.02 -32.66
C GLN A 228 -11.11 -0.44 -33.32
N GLU A 229 -10.57 0.32 -34.26
CA GLU A 229 -9.33 -0.02 -34.96
C GLU A 229 -8.15 -0.05 -33.97
N LYS A 230 -7.97 1.00 -33.17
CA LYS A 230 -6.91 1.06 -32.16
C LYS A 230 -7.12 0.04 -31.04
N ALA A 231 -8.37 -0.15 -30.58
CA ALA A 231 -8.67 -1.19 -29.60
C ALA A 231 -8.28 -2.58 -30.11
N MET A 232 -8.59 -2.90 -31.38
CA MET A 232 -8.21 -4.18 -31.98
C MET A 232 -6.70 -4.34 -32.11
N ALA A 233 -5.96 -3.27 -32.43
CA ALA A 233 -4.50 -3.32 -32.47
C ALA A 233 -3.89 -3.66 -31.11
N ILE A 234 -4.42 -3.09 -30.00
CA ILE A 234 -4.00 -3.42 -28.63
C ILE A 234 -4.34 -4.87 -28.29
N TYR A 235 -5.53 -5.34 -28.66
CA TYR A 235 -5.91 -6.75 -28.45
C TYR A 235 -4.94 -7.71 -29.16
N GLN A 236 -4.57 -7.44 -30.43
CA GLN A 236 -3.58 -8.23 -31.16
C GLN A 236 -2.19 -8.20 -30.50
N GLN A 237 -1.82 -7.07 -29.89
CA GLN A 237 -0.58 -6.99 -29.13
C GLN A 237 -0.64 -7.89 -27.90
N ALA A 238 -1.74 -7.87 -27.14
CA ALA A 238 -1.95 -8.71 -25.96
C ALA A 238 -1.95 -10.21 -26.30
N GLN A 239 -2.38 -10.62 -27.52
CA GLN A 239 -2.37 -12.02 -27.95
C GLN A 239 -0.97 -12.66 -27.98
N LYS A 240 0.11 -11.86 -27.90
CA LYS A 240 1.47 -12.38 -27.74
C LYS A 240 1.70 -13.06 -26.39
N ASN A 241 0.88 -12.73 -25.38
CA ASN A 241 0.90 -13.31 -24.05
C ASN A 241 -0.53 -13.74 -23.65
N PRO A 242 -1.05 -14.88 -24.16
CA PRO A 242 -2.44 -15.28 -23.96
C PRO A 242 -2.80 -15.65 -22.50
N THR A 243 -1.81 -15.90 -21.65
CA THR A 243 -2.00 -16.15 -20.22
C THR A 243 -1.69 -14.93 -19.36
N GLY A 244 -1.39 -13.78 -19.98
CA GLY A 244 -1.03 -12.55 -19.30
C GLY A 244 -2.19 -11.84 -18.60
N ASP A 245 -1.87 -10.81 -17.87
CA ASP A 245 -2.82 -10.00 -17.09
C ASP A 245 -3.98 -9.44 -17.94
N PHE A 246 -3.74 -9.16 -19.23
CA PHE A 246 -4.76 -8.66 -20.15
C PHE A 246 -5.98 -9.61 -20.18
N PHE A 247 -5.77 -10.89 -20.46
CA PHE A 247 -6.86 -11.87 -20.58
C PHE A 247 -7.44 -12.24 -19.23
N GLN A 248 -6.63 -12.29 -18.19
CA GLN A 248 -7.09 -12.53 -16.83
C GLN A 248 -8.03 -11.42 -16.33
N VAL A 249 -7.67 -10.15 -16.55
CA VAL A 249 -8.54 -9.00 -16.18
C VAL A 249 -9.78 -8.93 -17.06
N GLN A 250 -9.67 -9.25 -18.35
CA GLN A 250 -10.82 -9.32 -19.24
C GLN A 250 -11.81 -10.40 -18.77
N ALA A 251 -11.34 -11.58 -18.39
CA ALA A 251 -12.16 -12.64 -17.79
C ALA A 251 -12.77 -12.18 -16.46
N LEU A 252 -12.01 -11.51 -15.59
CA LEU A 252 -12.52 -10.90 -14.35
C LEU A 252 -13.68 -9.93 -14.63
N MET A 253 -13.57 -9.07 -15.66
CA MET A 253 -14.65 -8.16 -16.02
C MET A 253 -15.88 -8.90 -16.55
N GLN A 254 -15.71 -9.95 -17.35
CA GLN A 254 -16.81 -10.78 -17.83
C GLN A 254 -17.58 -11.47 -16.68
N SER A 255 -16.87 -11.89 -15.62
CA SER A 255 -17.49 -12.54 -14.46
C SER A 255 -18.51 -11.66 -13.73
N ARG A 256 -18.39 -10.31 -13.83
CA ARG A 256 -19.34 -9.37 -13.23
C ARG A 256 -20.76 -9.48 -13.81
N GLY A 257 -20.88 -9.91 -15.07
CA GLY A 257 -22.17 -10.08 -15.74
C GLY A 257 -22.85 -11.42 -15.47
N ILE A 258 -22.17 -12.36 -14.81
CA ILE A 258 -22.72 -13.69 -14.54
C ILE A 258 -23.67 -13.61 -13.35
N GLN A 259 -24.96 -13.84 -13.58
CA GLN A 259 -25.98 -13.82 -12.52
C GLN A 259 -26.31 -15.21 -11.97
N ASP A 260 -26.26 -16.22 -12.82
CA ASP A 260 -26.60 -17.60 -12.43
C ASP A 260 -25.50 -18.24 -11.58
N PRO A 261 -25.82 -18.77 -10.36
CA PRO A 261 -24.84 -19.35 -9.45
C PRO A 261 -24.03 -20.51 -10.04
N LYS A 262 -24.67 -21.38 -10.84
CA LYS A 262 -23.97 -22.49 -11.48
C LYS A 262 -22.96 -21.98 -12.51
N SER A 263 -23.35 -21.02 -13.32
CA SER A 263 -22.47 -20.40 -14.31
C SER A 263 -21.29 -19.67 -13.64
N ARG A 264 -21.46 -19.12 -12.42
CA ARG A 264 -20.37 -18.54 -11.61
C ARG A 264 -19.35 -19.61 -11.20
N LEU A 265 -19.82 -20.75 -10.69
CA LEU A 265 -18.94 -21.85 -10.31
C LEU A 265 -18.19 -22.41 -11.52
N ASP A 266 -18.90 -22.63 -12.63
CA ASP A 266 -18.30 -23.12 -13.87
C ASP A 266 -17.26 -22.13 -14.43
N PHE A 267 -17.54 -20.83 -14.33
CA PHE A 267 -16.58 -19.79 -14.71
C PHE A 267 -15.33 -19.83 -13.83
N LEU A 268 -15.50 -19.84 -12.51
CA LEU A 268 -14.37 -19.87 -11.57
C LEU A 268 -13.52 -21.12 -11.75
N SER A 269 -14.15 -22.28 -11.99
CA SER A 269 -13.43 -23.53 -12.24
C SER A 269 -12.57 -23.43 -13.49
N ARG A 270 -13.15 -22.97 -14.61
CA ARG A 270 -12.43 -22.77 -15.85
C ARG A 270 -11.30 -21.72 -15.72
N PHE A 271 -11.57 -20.62 -14.99
CA PHE A 271 -10.57 -19.60 -14.74
C PHE A 271 -9.38 -20.16 -13.95
N LYS A 272 -9.62 -20.98 -12.92
CA LYS A 272 -8.56 -21.63 -12.14
C LYS A 272 -7.77 -22.66 -12.96
N GLU A 273 -8.41 -23.34 -13.91
CA GLU A 273 -7.74 -24.27 -14.82
C GLU A 273 -6.86 -23.53 -15.83
N GLU A 274 -7.34 -22.42 -16.39
CA GLU A 274 -6.63 -21.63 -17.39
C GLU A 274 -5.51 -20.77 -16.78
N PHE A 275 -5.75 -20.25 -15.57
CA PHE A 275 -4.83 -19.33 -14.85
C PHE A 275 -4.59 -19.78 -13.40
N PRO A 276 -3.95 -20.94 -13.15
CA PRO A 276 -3.85 -21.53 -11.81
C PRO A 276 -3.13 -20.65 -10.78
N ASP A 277 -2.14 -19.86 -11.22
CA ASP A 277 -1.35 -18.97 -10.39
C ASP A 277 -1.84 -17.51 -10.44
N SER A 278 -3.06 -17.29 -10.91
CA SER A 278 -3.59 -15.94 -11.06
C SER A 278 -3.78 -15.22 -9.74
N LYS A 279 -3.21 -14.04 -9.62
CA LYS A 279 -3.44 -13.10 -8.50
C LYS A 279 -4.89 -12.58 -8.43
N TYR A 280 -5.71 -12.83 -9.44
CA TYR A 280 -7.10 -12.37 -9.53
C TYR A 280 -8.12 -13.37 -8.97
N ILE A 281 -7.72 -14.59 -8.62
CA ILE A 281 -8.65 -15.63 -8.12
C ILE A 281 -9.37 -15.12 -6.86
N ASP A 282 -8.65 -14.53 -5.90
CA ASP A 282 -9.24 -14.01 -4.66
C ASP A 282 -10.22 -12.87 -4.94
N SER A 283 -9.92 -12.02 -5.93
CA SER A 283 -10.82 -10.94 -6.37
C SER A 283 -12.10 -11.49 -7.01
N ILE A 284 -12.00 -12.56 -7.84
CA ILE A 284 -13.15 -13.21 -8.45
C ILE A 284 -14.03 -13.85 -7.37
N VAL A 285 -13.44 -14.56 -6.42
CA VAL A 285 -14.17 -15.16 -5.29
C VAL A 285 -14.90 -14.08 -4.48
N SER A 286 -14.22 -13.00 -4.13
CA SER A 286 -14.79 -11.87 -3.38
C SER A 286 -15.97 -11.24 -4.12
N MET A 287 -15.80 -10.96 -5.41
CA MET A 287 -16.84 -10.34 -6.24
C MET A 287 -18.07 -11.25 -6.41
N MET A 288 -17.88 -12.54 -6.60
CA MET A 288 -18.98 -13.51 -6.71
C MET A 288 -19.74 -13.64 -5.38
N ALA A 289 -19.03 -13.71 -4.25
CA ALA A 289 -19.64 -13.72 -2.93
C ALA A 289 -20.47 -12.45 -2.69
N GLN A 290 -19.90 -11.28 -3.00
CA GLN A 290 -20.60 -9.99 -2.86
C GLN A 290 -21.86 -9.93 -3.72
N SER A 291 -21.83 -10.42 -4.97
CA SER A 291 -23.00 -10.46 -5.84
C SER A 291 -24.11 -11.35 -5.26
N LEU A 292 -23.77 -12.56 -4.74
CA LEU A 292 -24.74 -13.44 -4.08
C LEU A 292 -25.37 -12.78 -2.84
N ILE A 293 -24.58 -12.08 -2.05
CA ILE A 293 -25.06 -11.33 -0.87
C ILE A 293 -26.03 -10.22 -1.30
N GLN A 294 -25.67 -9.44 -2.33
CA GLN A 294 -26.55 -8.36 -2.86
C GLN A 294 -27.86 -8.88 -3.43
N GLU A 295 -27.86 -10.10 -3.99
CA GLU A 295 -29.06 -10.77 -4.46
C GLU A 295 -29.87 -11.43 -3.33
N ASN A 296 -29.46 -11.28 -2.07
CA ASN A 296 -30.03 -11.92 -0.87
C ASN A 296 -30.00 -13.46 -0.91
N LYS A 297 -29.06 -14.05 -1.67
CA LYS A 297 -28.80 -15.50 -1.76
C LYS A 297 -27.78 -15.92 -0.70
N LEU A 298 -28.11 -15.69 0.58
CA LEU A 298 -27.13 -15.77 1.67
C LEU A 298 -26.61 -17.18 1.93
N GLU A 299 -27.44 -18.22 1.81
CA GLU A 299 -27.02 -19.64 1.95
C GLU A 299 -26.09 -20.05 0.82
N GLU A 300 -26.38 -19.60 -0.42
CA GLU A 300 -25.50 -19.85 -1.56
C GLU A 300 -24.17 -19.12 -1.41
N ALA A 301 -24.19 -17.88 -0.92
CA ALA A 301 -22.98 -17.11 -0.66
C ALA A 301 -22.09 -17.77 0.41
N GLN A 302 -22.71 -18.27 1.50
CA GLN A 302 -21.95 -19.00 2.53
C GLN A 302 -21.33 -20.28 1.96
N SER A 303 -22.11 -21.12 1.30
CA SER A 303 -21.62 -22.36 0.70
C SER A 303 -20.52 -22.10 -0.34
N PHE A 304 -20.65 -21.04 -1.13
CA PHE A 304 -19.65 -20.63 -2.10
C PHE A 304 -18.32 -20.25 -1.43
N LEU A 305 -18.37 -19.45 -0.35
CA LEU A 305 -17.16 -19.06 0.40
C LEU A 305 -16.51 -20.23 1.12
N GLU A 306 -17.30 -21.15 1.67
CA GLU A 306 -16.79 -22.39 2.30
C GLU A 306 -16.04 -23.26 1.29
N ASN A 307 -16.56 -23.43 0.08
CA ASN A 307 -15.92 -24.17 -1.00
C ASN A 307 -14.66 -23.48 -1.55
N ASN A 308 -14.51 -22.17 -1.33
CA ASN A 308 -13.37 -21.37 -1.74
C ASN A 308 -12.63 -20.76 -0.55
N ARG A 309 -12.58 -21.48 0.59
CA ARG A 309 -12.06 -20.99 1.87
C ARG A 309 -10.65 -20.41 1.78
N GLY A 310 -9.77 -20.99 0.95
CA GLY A 310 -8.39 -20.52 0.77
C GLY A 310 -8.27 -19.11 0.15
N GLN A 311 -9.31 -18.66 -0.54
CA GLN A 311 -9.43 -17.36 -1.19
C GLN A 311 -10.47 -16.45 -0.54
N ALA A 312 -11.22 -16.99 0.45
CA ALA A 312 -12.29 -16.25 1.11
C ALA A 312 -11.75 -15.23 2.11
N GLN A 313 -12.45 -14.11 2.22
CA GLN A 313 -12.18 -13.11 3.25
C GLN A 313 -13.13 -13.29 4.43
N PRO A 314 -12.66 -13.31 5.68
CA PRO A 314 -13.51 -13.50 6.87
C PRO A 314 -14.63 -12.45 6.98
N TYR A 315 -14.39 -11.25 6.49
CA TYR A 315 -15.36 -10.15 6.49
C TYR A 315 -16.67 -10.50 5.75
N TYR A 316 -16.62 -11.26 4.65
CA TYR A 316 -17.85 -11.62 3.93
C TYR A 316 -18.78 -12.53 4.75
N PHE A 317 -18.25 -13.40 5.59
CA PHE A 317 -19.05 -14.20 6.51
C PHE A 317 -19.76 -13.32 7.55
N TYR A 318 -19.09 -12.27 8.05
CA TYR A 318 -19.73 -11.28 8.91
C TYR A 318 -20.88 -10.53 8.20
N VAL A 319 -20.69 -10.15 6.93
CA VAL A 319 -21.72 -9.48 6.13
C VAL A 319 -22.94 -10.40 5.94
N ILE A 320 -22.72 -11.67 5.57
CA ILE A 320 -23.79 -12.68 5.47
C ILE A 320 -24.57 -12.78 6.79
N ALA A 321 -23.84 -12.93 7.89
CA ALA A 321 -24.47 -13.05 9.21
C ALA A 321 -25.26 -11.81 9.60
N SER A 322 -24.70 -10.62 9.36
CA SER A 322 -25.34 -9.33 9.66
C SER A 322 -26.65 -9.16 8.86
N GLN A 323 -26.66 -9.58 7.61
CA GLN A 323 -27.85 -9.50 6.76
C GLN A 323 -28.89 -10.57 7.15
N ALA A 324 -28.46 -11.81 7.39
CA ALA A 324 -29.33 -12.92 7.84
C ALA A 324 -29.96 -12.62 9.22
N ALA A 325 -29.24 -11.92 10.13
CA ALA A 325 -29.73 -11.54 11.45
C ALA A 325 -30.97 -10.63 11.45
N GLN A 326 -31.29 -10.02 10.30
CA GLN A 326 -32.51 -9.20 10.12
C GLN A 326 -33.77 -10.04 9.97
N ASN A 327 -33.65 -11.35 9.69
CA ASN A 327 -34.75 -12.27 9.55
C ASN A 327 -34.64 -13.38 10.61
N GLU A 328 -35.66 -13.51 11.48
CA GLU A 328 -35.67 -14.51 12.55
C GLU A 328 -35.56 -15.93 12.03
N ALA A 329 -36.13 -16.24 10.85
CA ALA A 329 -36.02 -17.55 10.22
C ALA A 329 -34.59 -17.89 9.75
N GLN A 330 -33.68 -16.92 9.71
CA GLN A 330 -32.30 -17.09 9.25
C GLN A 330 -31.25 -16.98 10.37
N ILE A 331 -31.66 -16.97 11.64
CA ILE A 331 -30.73 -16.86 12.79
C ILE A 331 -29.69 -18.00 12.77
N ASP A 332 -30.08 -19.22 12.42
CA ASP A 332 -29.13 -20.33 12.34
C ASP A 332 -28.08 -20.15 11.23
N LEU A 333 -28.51 -19.62 10.10
CA LEU A 333 -27.59 -19.23 9.02
C LEU A 333 -26.60 -18.16 9.50
N ALA A 334 -27.11 -17.13 10.19
CA ALA A 334 -26.29 -16.06 10.73
C ALA A 334 -25.23 -16.57 11.72
N ILE A 335 -25.62 -17.48 12.63
CA ILE A 335 -24.68 -18.08 13.61
C ILE A 335 -23.61 -18.90 12.89
N ARG A 336 -23.99 -19.77 11.92
CA ARG A 336 -23.04 -20.56 11.15
C ARG A 336 -22.04 -19.66 10.39
N ALA A 337 -22.53 -18.61 9.75
CA ALA A 337 -21.67 -17.67 9.01
C ALA A 337 -20.67 -16.99 9.95
N ILE A 338 -21.10 -16.52 11.13
CA ILE A 338 -20.17 -15.93 12.12
C ILE A 338 -19.11 -16.93 12.57
N ASP A 339 -19.48 -18.17 12.84
CA ASP A 339 -18.53 -19.20 13.24
C ASP A 339 -17.47 -19.47 12.18
N GLN A 340 -17.87 -19.50 10.91
CA GLN A 340 -16.94 -19.62 9.78
C GLN A 340 -16.03 -18.41 9.65
N GLY A 341 -16.57 -17.20 9.78
CA GLY A 341 -15.79 -15.96 9.74
C GLY A 341 -14.74 -15.89 10.85
N GLN A 342 -15.13 -16.22 12.08
CA GLN A 342 -14.21 -16.28 13.22
C GLN A 342 -13.12 -17.34 13.02
N SER A 343 -13.51 -18.55 12.58
CA SER A 343 -12.55 -19.62 12.31
C SER A 343 -11.53 -19.23 11.25
N LEU A 344 -11.98 -18.60 10.16
CA LEU A 344 -11.09 -18.13 9.08
C LEU A 344 -10.18 -16.98 9.53
N ALA A 345 -10.69 -16.02 10.30
CA ALA A 345 -9.88 -14.94 10.86
C ALA A 345 -8.77 -15.48 11.77
N GLN A 346 -9.09 -16.45 12.63
CA GLN A 346 -8.10 -17.12 13.48
C GLN A 346 -7.05 -17.92 12.68
N GLU A 347 -7.46 -18.55 11.56
CA GLU A 347 -6.54 -19.22 10.66
C GLU A 347 -5.57 -18.23 10.02
N GLN A 348 -6.08 -17.09 9.55
CA GLN A 348 -5.26 -16.03 8.95
C GLN A 348 -4.28 -15.40 9.95
N LEU A 349 -4.68 -15.27 11.22
CA LEU A 349 -3.79 -14.81 12.30
C LEU A 349 -2.64 -15.79 12.58
N ARG A 350 -2.86 -17.09 12.39
CA ARG A 350 -1.81 -18.11 12.58
C ARG A 350 -0.81 -18.16 11.42
N GLN A 351 -1.19 -17.68 10.23
CA GLN A 351 -0.40 -17.73 9.00
C GLN A 351 -0.34 -16.35 8.32
N PRO A 352 0.14 -15.29 9.01
CA PRO A 352 0.12 -13.93 8.49
C PRO A 352 0.88 -13.79 7.16
N ASP A 353 2.00 -14.50 7.00
CA ASP A 353 2.81 -14.46 5.77
C ASP A 353 2.04 -14.88 4.51
N LYS A 354 1.03 -15.75 4.67
CA LYS A 354 0.20 -16.25 3.57
C LYS A 354 -0.93 -15.29 3.20
N PHE A 355 -1.52 -14.60 4.17
CA PHE A 355 -2.77 -13.87 4.00
C PHE A 355 -2.63 -12.36 4.13
N LYS A 356 -1.59 -11.90 4.81
CA LYS A 356 -1.38 -10.46 5.04
C LYS A 356 -0.99 -9.74 3.76
N PRO A 357 -1.68 -8.65 3.40
CA PRO A 357 -1.23 -7.77 2.32
C PRO A 357 0.17 -7.22 2.55
N THR A 358 0.96 -7.07 1.52
CA THR A 358 2.37 -6.63 1.62
C THR A 358 2.54 -5.21 2.20
N TYR A 359 1.52 -4.38 2.07
CA TYR A 359 1.48 -3.01 2.59
C TYR A 359 1.00 -2.91 4.06
N TYR A 360 0.62 -4.03 4.70
CA TYR A 360 0.38 -4.11 6.14
C TYR A 360 1.60 -4.68 6.85
N THR A 361 1.91 -4.14 8.03
CA THR A 361 2.76 -4.84 8.99
C THR A 361 1.99 -5.99 9.63
N GLU A 362 2.68 -6.93 10.26
CA GLU A 362 2.00 -8.00 11.01
C GLU A 362 1.16 -7.42 12.16
N GLU A 363 1.64 -6.36 12.80
CA GLU A 363 0.90 -5.69 13.88
C GLU A 363 -0.39 -5.04 13.37
N GLU A 364 -0.35 -4.30 12.27
CA GLU A 364 -1.54 -3.70 11.65
C GLU A 364 -2.54 -4.76 11.20
N TRP A 365 -2.04 -5.86 10.62
CA TRP A 365 -2.88 -6.99 10.22
C TRP A 365 -3.56 -7.67 11.41
N ARG A 366 -2.81 -7.90 12.51
CA ARG A 366 -3.38 -8.40 13.76
C ARG A 366 -4.42 -7.45 14.33
N GLN A 367 -4.15 -6.15 14.33
CA GLN A 367 -5.11 -5.15 14.82
C GLN A 367 -6.40 -5.18 14.00
N GLU A 368 -6.31 -5.30 12.67
CA GLU A 368 -7.50 -5.40 11.80
C GLU A 368 -8.35 -6.63 12.14
N LEU A 369 -7.74 -7.77 12.34
CA LEU A 369 -8.48 -8.99 12.66
C LEU A 369 -8.90 -9.07 14.13
N GLU A 370 -8.00 -8.82 15.08
CA GLU A 370 -8.24 -9.03 16.52
C GLU A 370 -9.03 -7.89 17.18
N LYS A 371 -8.80 -6.63 16.76
CA LYS A 371 -9.45 -5.46 17.39
C LYS A 371 -10.69 -4.97 16.63
N ASN A 372 -10.80 -5.25 15.33
CA ASN A 372 -11.92 -4.83 14.51
C ASN A 372 -12.86 -5.99 14.20
N LEU A 373 -12.42 -6.96 13.40
CA LEU A 373 -13.32 -7.99 12.86
C LEU A 373 -13.79 -8.99 13.92
N LEU A 374 -12.89 -9.56 14.74
CA LEU A 374 -13.27 -10.57 15.74
C LEU A 374 -14.23 -10.02 16.80
N PRO A 375 -14.06 -8.82 17.37
CA PRO A 375 -15.04 -8.23 18.30
C PRO A 375 -16.40 -7.99 17.62
N MET A 376 -16.44 -7.53 16.35
CA MET A 376 -17.68 -7.39 15.61
C MET A 376 -18.41 -8.74 15.47
N CYS A 377 -17.68 -9.80 15.13
CA CYS A 377 -18.21 -11.15 15.05
C CYS A 377 -18.74 -11.65 16.41
N LEU A 378 -17.98 -11.46 17.50
CA LEU A 378 -18.38 -11.86 18.85
C LEU A 378 -19.62 -11.11 19.32
N GLY A 379 -19.67 -9.79 19.11
CA GLY A 379 -20.82 -8.96 19.45
C GLY A 379 -22.08 -9.37 18.73
N LEU A 380 -22.01 -9.61 17.41
CA LEU A 380 -23.15 -10.08 16.63
C LEU A 380 -23.57 -11.50 17.05
N LYS A 381 -22.63 -12.41 17.28
CA LYS A 381 -22.94 -13.77 17.77
C LYS A 381 -23.66 -13.73 19.12
N GLY A 382 -23.18 -12.92 20.08
CA GLY A 382 -23.85 -12.75 21.37
C GLY A 382 -25.30 -12.27 21.23
N GLN A 383 -25.55 -11.28 20.37
CA GLN A 383 -26.91 -10.79 20.07
C GLN A 383 -27.80 -11.88 19.45
N LEU A 384 -27.27 -12.67 18.53
CA LEU A 384 -28.00 -13.79 17.88
C LEU A 384 -28.36 -14.89 18.87
N LEU A 385 -27.44 -15.25 19.79
CA LEU A 385 -27.68 -16.23 20.83
C LEU A 385 -28.76 -15.78 21.82
N ILE A 386 -28.81 -14.48 22.17
CA ILE A 386 -29.90 -13.91 22.98
C ILE A 386 -31.24 -14.06 22.25
N LYS A 387 -31.31 -13.69 20.97
CA LYS A 387 -32.53 -13.88 20.15
C LYS A 387 -33.00 -15.34 20.08
N ARG A 388 -32.05 -16.27 20.18
CA ARG A 388 -32.31 -17.73 20.19
C ARG A 388 -32.68 -18.27 21.57
N GLY A 389 -32.68 -17.47 22.63
CA GLY A 389 -32.92 -17.89 24.00
C GLY A 389 -31.71 -18.57 24.69
N GLN A 390 -30.51 -18.42 24.15
CA GLN A 390 -29.26 -19.02 24.66
C GLN A 390 -28.42 -17.99 25.43
N GLU A 391 -29.04 -17.30 26.39
CA GLU A 391 -28.39 -16.19 27.15
C GLU A 391 -27.12 -16.63 27.89
N GLY A 392 -27.08 -17.88 28.40
CA GLY A 392 -25.89 -18.41 29.08
C GLY A 392 -24.64 -18.48 28.21
N GLU A 393 -24.81 -18.72 26.91
CA GLU A 393 -23.72 -18.75 25.93
C GLU A 393 -23.38 -17.35 25.39
N ALA A 394 -24.37 -16.45 25.38
CA ALA A 394 -24.22 -15.09 24.88
C ALA A 394 -23.41 -14.18 25.82
N LEU A 395 -23.66 -14.25 27.15
CA LEU A 395 -23.07 -13.34 28.15
C LEU A 395 -21.54 -13.32 28.16
N PRO A 396 -20.81 -14.45 28.02
CA PRO A 396 -19.35 -14.42 27.93
C PRO A 396 -18.80 -13.71 26.69
N LEU A 397 -19.58 -13.66 25.59
CA LEU A 397 -19.16 -13.05 24.31
C LEU A 397 -19.36 -11.53 24.27
N LEU A 398 -20.20 -11.00 25.18
CA LEU A 398 -20.58 -9.58 25.24
C LEU A 398 -19.82 -8.80 26.33
N LYS A 399 -18.94 -9.46 27.07
CA LYS A 399 -18.04 -8.86 28.07
C LYS A 399 -16.71 -8.49 27.49
#